data_62dc54650e0e2c897c6609c3cef472b4
#
_entry.id   62dc54650e0e2c897c6609c3cef472b4
#
_cell.length_a   1.000
_cell.length_b   1.000
_cell.length_c   1.000
_cell.angle_alpha   90.00
_cell.angle_beta   90.00
_cell.angle_gamma   90.00
#
_symmetry.space_group_name_H-M   'P 1'
#
loop_
_entity.id
_entity.type
_entity.pdbx_description
1 polymer ?
#
loop_
_entity_poly.entity_id
_entity_poly.type
_entity_poly.pdbx_seq_one_letter_code
_entity_poly.pdbx_strand_id
1 'polypeptide(L)'
;MNGRGPSRDYDSGACFRTLTSVNFPENGTGLNPKLEPEVVVANSSKTGPMTLLENHPEKNIIRAQLRQNVLLKDLSESDRTELEAHLVIVDGNKGDFLLHQGVREMEQYFILDGILKRVVSNPEGKEMILRFADEHDMETSYAALRLGTPTPYGIVCVTKARVASLPLKEWITFLNRHPETKELFEYLVMKGMSEIMAHTITLHLLDAPGRVHRFMRKHPELEDRIPSKELASYLNLSAETLSRLRKRGKI
;
A
#
# COMPACT_ATOMS: atom_id res chain seq x y z
N MET A 1 41.86 48.85 -2.75
CA MET A 1 41.55 48.60 -1.32
C MET A 1 40.63 47.37 -1.23
N ASN A 2 41.22 46.31 -0.67
CA ASN A 2 40.61 44.98 -0.60
C ASN A 2 39.57 44.91 0.50
N GLY A 3 38.46 44.28 0.22
CA GLY A 3 37.47 43.89 1.19
C GLY A 3 36.90 42.52 0.86
N ARG A 4 37.56 41.46 1.35
CA ARG A 4 37.07 40.04 1.35
C ARG A 4 36.06 39.92 2.47
N GLY A 5 34.83 39.52 2.17
CA GLY A 5 33.86 39.01 3.14
C GLY A 5 34.06 37.52 3.44
N PRO A 6 33.71 37.04 4.64
CA PRO A 6 34.03 35.68 5.08
C PRO A 6 33.15 34.61 4.45
N SER A 7 33.81 33.55 3.97
CA SER A 7 33.19 32.27 3.61
C SER A 7 32.58 31.61 4.86
N ARG A 8 31.31 31.24 4.79
CA ARG A 8 30.69 30.37 5.79
C ARG A 8 30.86 28.91 5.34
N ASP A 9 31.78 28.24 5.98
CA ASP A 9 31.88 26.78 5.94
C ASP A 9 30.67 26.18 6.68
N TYR A 10 29.83 25.45 5.95
CA TYR A 10 28.81 24.61 6.54
C TYR A 10 29.48 23.30 6.98
N ASP A 11 29.75 23.21 8.26
CA ASP A 11 30.13 21.97 8.92
C ASP A 11 28.92 21.01 8.96
N SER A 12 28.98 19.97 8.12
CA SER A 12 27.93 18.95 7.96
C SER A 12 28.09 17.77 8.93
N GLY A 13 28.64 18.02 10.13
CA GLY A 13 29.10 16.98 11.05
C GLY A 13 28.43 16.85 12.42
N ALA A 14 27.36 17.59 12.74
CA ALA A 14 26.85 17.57 14.12
C ALA A 14 25.36 17.80 14.25
N CYS A 15 24.50 16.88 13.79
CA CYS A 15 23.07 16.89 14.19
C CYS A 15 22.36 15.53 14.07
N PHE A 16 23.03 14.42 14.40
CA PHE A 16 22.37 13.10 14.51
C PHE A 16 22.84 12.34 15.77
N ARG A 17 22.93 13.02 16.89
CA ARG A 17 23.00 12.36 18.21
C ARG A 17 22.21 13.21 19.20
N THR A 18 20.97 12.83 19.44
CA THR A 18 20.22 12.94 20.70
C THR A 18 18.71 12.93 20.45
N LEU A 19 18.14 11.77 20.12
CA LEU A 19 16.72 11.48 20.34
C LEU A 19 16.59 10.00 20.74
N THR A 20 17.30 9.61 21.79
CA THR A 20 17.07 8.36 22.52
C THR A 20 16.95 8.75 23.99
N SER A 21 15.76 9.06 24.42
CA SER A 21 15.21 8.85 25.76
C SER A 21 13.97 9.73 25.96
N VAL A 22 12.85 9.30 25.44
CA VAL A 22 11.55 9.70 26.01
C VAL A 22 11.34 8.73 27.15
N ASN A 23 11.74 9.12 28.36
CA ASN A 23 11.35 8.46 29.60
C ASN A 23 9.85 8.69 29.79
N PHE A 24 9.06 7.64 29.65
CA PHE A 24 7.72 7.61 30.21
C PHE A 24 7.83 7.48 31.74
N PRO A 25 7.10 8.27 32.54
CA PRO A 25 7.14 8.14 33.98
C PRO A 25 6.55 6.79 34.40
N GLU A 26 7.36 6.00 35.10
CA GLU A 26 6.88 4.89 35.91
C GLU A 26 6.08 5.44 37.09
N ASN A 27 4.78 5.56 36.91
CA ASN A 27 3.88 5.67 38.06
C ASN A 27 2.69 4.74 37.82
N GLY A 28 2.73 3.63 38.57
CA GLY A 28 1.70 2.64 38.63
C GLY A 28 0.38 3.23 39.18
N THR A 29 -0.63 3.14 38.35
CA THR A 29 -2.02 2.95 38.78
C THR A 29 -2.72 2.10 37.75
N GLY A 30 -3.21 0.97 38.20
CA GLY A 30 -3.89 -0.11 37.55
C GLY A 30 -4.62 0.20 36.22
N LEU A 31 -3.99 -0.10 35.11
CA LEU A 31 -4.68 -0.33 33.85
C LEU A 31 -5.11 -1.79 33.83
N ASN A 32 -6.41 -1.98 33.79
CA ASN A 32 -7.12 -3.25 33.70
C ASN A 32 -6.57 -4.09 32.53
N PRO A 33 -6.02 -5.31 32.72
CA PRO A 33 -5.44 -6.12 31.64
C PRO A 33 -6.49 -6.85 30.78
N LYS A 34 -7.65 -6.24 30.53
CA LYS A 34 -8.78 -6.83 29.79
C LYS A 34 -9.19 -6.08 28.53
N LEU A 35 -8.25 -5.48 27.82
CA LEU A 35 -8.47 -4.94 26.46
C LEU A 35 -7.31 -5.38 25.55
N GLU A 36 -6.96 -6.64 25.56
CA GLU A 36 -6.44 -7.24 24.35
C GLU A 36 -7.66 -7.46 23.45
N PRO A 37 -7.73 -6.80 22.25
CA PRO A 37 -8.74 -7.18 21.30
C PRO A 37 -8.47 -8.66 20.98
N GLU A 38 -9.44 -9.54 21.22
CA GLU A 38 -9.42 -10.87 20.65
C GLU A 38 -9.18 -10.69 19.14
N VAL A 39 -7.94 -10.94 18.75
CA VAL A 39 -7.59 -11.10 17.35
C VAL A 39 -8.34 -12.32 16.92
N VAL A 40 -9.50 -12.13 16.31
CA VAL A 40 -10.14 -13.17 15.54
C VAL A 40 -9.11 -13.54 14.48
N VAL A 41 -8.38 -14.61 14.74
CA VAL A 41 -7.50 -15.24 13.76
C VAL A 41 -8.44 -15.79 12.70
N ALA A 42 -8.87 -14.92 11.81
CA ALA A 42 -9.45 -15.35 10.55
C ALA A 42 -8.33 -16.13 9.86
N ASN A 43 -8.49 -17.44 9.79
CA ASN A 43 -7.66 -18.26 8.94
C ASN A 43 -7.53 -17.54 7.61
N SER A 44 -6.29 -17.30 7.19
CA SER A 44 -5.98 -16.63 5.92
C SER A 44 -6.42 -17.54 4.77
N SER A 45 -7.72 -17.61 4.51
CA SER A 45 -8.23 -18.20 3.30
C SER A 45 -8.01 -17.19 2.18
N LYS A 46 -6.85 -17.27 1.54
CA LYS A 46 -6.68 -16.71 0.21
C LYS A 46 -7.76 -17.34 -0.67
N THR A 47 -8.70 -16.51 -1.09
CA THR A 47 -9.86 -16.96 -1.85
C THR A 47 -9.48 -16.95 -3.33
N GLY A 48 -9.07 -18.10 -3.85
CA GLY A 48 -8.78 -18.33 -5.27
C GLY A 48 -7.75 -19.43 -5.49
N PRO A 49 -7.72 -20.08 -6.66
CA PRO A 49 -6.69 -21.04 -6.99
C PRO A 49 -5.33 -20.33 -7.01
N MET A 50 -4.38 -20.89 -6.27
CA MET A 50 -2.99 -20.43 -6.22
C MET A 50 -2.16 -21.34 -7.11
N THR A 51 -1.49 -20.76 -8.11
CA THR A 51 -0.67 -21.51 -9.07
C THR A 51 0.70 -20.86 -9.20
N LEU A 52 1.77 -21.64 -9.11
CA LEU A 52 3.12 -21.12 -9.42
C LEU A 52 3.10 -20.56 -10.84
N LEU A 53 3.76 -19.44 -11.05
CA LEU A 53 3.83 -18.78 -12.37
C LEU A 53 4.28 -19.76 -13.46
N GLU A 54 5.28 -20.58 -13.19
CA GLU A 54 5.82 -21.54 -14.17
C GLU A 54 4.77 -22.56 -14.64
N ASN A 55 3.82 -22.92 -13.79
CA ASN A 55 2.76 -23.88 -14.08
C ASN A 55 1.48 -23.22 -14.58
N HIS A 56 1.44 -21.88 -14.63
CA HIS A 56 0.23 -21.16 -15.03
C HIS A 56 0.02 -21.24 -16.56
N PRO A 57 -1.20 -21.53 -17.05
CA PRO A 57 -1.46 -21.67 -18.49
C PRO A 57 -1.18 -20.37 -19.27
N GLU A 58 -1.39 -19.20 -18.65
CA GLU A 58 -1.16 -17.88 -19.24
C GLU A 58 0.21 -17.27 -18.85
N LYS A 59 1.19 -18.08 -18.45
CA LYS A 59 2.49 -17.58 -17.94
C LYS A 59 3.18 -16.57 -18.85
N ASN A 60 3.07 -16.69 -20.15
CA ASN A 60 3.70 -15.76 -21.09
C ASN A 60 3.03 -14.37 -21.07
N ILE A 61 1.71 -14.32 -20.91
CA ILE A 61 0.96 -13.07 -20.76
C ILE A 61 1.33 -12.42 -19.42
N ILE A 62 1.35 -13.20 -18.35
CA ILE A 62 1.70 -12.73 -17.01
C ILE A 62 3.13 -12.19 -16.98
N ARG A 63 4.09 -12.86 -17.63
CA ARG A 63 5.46 -12.35 -17.79
C ARG A 63 5.51 -11.00 -18.49
N ALA A 64 4.71 -10.82 -19.54
CA ALA A 64 4.61 -9.54 -20.24
C ALA A 64 4.02 -8.43 -19.32
N GLN A 65 3.04 -8.75 -18.49
CA GLN A 65 2.47 -7.82 -17.50
C GLN A 65 3.48 -7.48 -16.39
N LEU A 66 4.22 -8.46 -15.87
CA LEU A 66 5.28 -8.23 -14.87
C LEU A 66 6.38 -7.29 -15.39
N ARG A 67 6.71 -7.35 -16.68
CA ARG A 67 7.67 -6.42 -17.32
C ARG A 67 7.19 -4.97 -17.38
N GLN A 68 5.90 -4.72 -17.18
CA GLN A 68 5.32 -3.38 -17.13
C GLN A 68 5.23 -2.84 -15.69
N ASN A 69 5.42 -3.71 -14.69
CA ASN A 69 5.35 -3.30 -13.28
C ASN A 69 6.44 -2.28 -12.96
N VAL A 70 6.06 -1.22 -12.24
CA VAL A 70 6.93 -0.08 -11.91
C VAL A 70 8.24 -0.48 -11.25
N LEU A 71 8.24 -1.59 -10.51
CA LEU A 71 9.39 -2.08 -9.74
C LEU A 71 10.23 -3.11 -10.52
N LEU A 72 9.60 -3.86 -11.42
CA LEU A 72 10.22 -5.01 -12.09
C LEU A 72 10.68 -4.73 -13.52
N LYS A 73 10.28 -3.61 -14.11
CA LYS A 73 10.53 -3.29 -15.52
C LYS A 73 12.03 -3.25 -15.88
N ASP A 74 12.86 -2.79 -14.94
CA ASP A 74 14.29 -2.57 -15.15
C ASP A 74 15.16 -3.76 -14.66
N LEU A 75 14.54 -4.87 -14.19
CA LEU A 75 15.27 -6.08 -13.83
C LEU A 75 15.95 -6.73 -15.05
N SER A 76 17.18 -7.23 -14.87
CA SER A 76 17.84 -8.07 -15.84
C SER A 76 17.05 -9.36 -16.11
N GLU A 77 17.26 -10.03 -17.25
CA GLU A 77 16.58 -11.31 -17.53
C GLU A 77 16.98 -12.40 -16.52
N SER A 78 18.22 -12.38 -16.01
CA SER A 78 18.68 -13.30 -14.96
C SER A 78 17.91 -13.09 -13.66
N ASP A 79 17.83 -11.84 -13.17
CA ASP A 79 17.17 -11.49 -11.91
C ASP A 79 15.67 -11.72 -11.99
N ARG A 80 15.10 -11.45 -13.17
CA ARG A 80 13.70 -11.73 -13.47
C ARG A 80 13.40 -13.22 -13.37
N THR A 81 14.24 -14.06 -13.97
CA THR A 81 14.08 -15.53 -13.93
C THR A 81 14.18 -16.05 -12.51
N GLU A 82 15.10 -15.52 -11.72
CA GLU A 82 15.22 -15.84 -10.29
C GLU A 82 13.94 -15.50 -9.53
N LEU A 83 13.42 -14.28 -9.70
CA LEU A 83 12.20 -13.84 -9.02
C LEU A 83 10.97 -14.66 -9.45
N GLU A 84 10.80 -14.90 -10.74
CA GLU A 84 9.65 -15.60 -11.34
C GLU A 84 9.50 -17.03 -10.82
N ALA A 85 10.61 -17.69 -10.45
CA ALA A 85 10.59 -19.04 -9.88
C ALA A 85 9.83 -19.13 -8.53
N HIS A 86 9.70 -18.01 -7.82
CA HIS A 86 9.05 -17.92 -6.52
C HIS A 86 7.64 -17.34 -6.57
N LEU A 87 7.22 -16.80 -7.72
CA LEU A 87 5.94 -16.13 -7.84
C LEU A 87 4.77 -17.10 -7.89
N VAL A 88 3.77 -16.82 -7.07
CA VAL A 88 2.47 -17.48 -7.06
C VAL A 88 1.43 -16.53 -7.64
N ILE A 89 0.64 -17.01 -8.60
CA ILE A 89 -0.46 -16.25 -9.20
C ILE A 89 -1.72 -16.51 -8.39
N VAL A 90 -2.39 -15.43 -8.03
CA VAL A 90 -3.63 -15.45 -7.26
C VAL A 90 -4.69 -14.67 -8.01
N ASP A 91 -5.81 -15.33 -8.31
CA ASP A 91 -7.00 -14.70 -8.86
C ASP A 91 -7.99 -14.41 -7.72
N GLY A 92 -8.48 -13.16 -7.63
CA GLY A 92 -9.46 -12.74 -6.65
C GLY A 92 -10.71 -12.18 -7.32
N ASN A 93 -11.87 -12.43 -6.74
CA ASN A 93 -13.12 -11.80 -7.13
C ASN A 93 -13.31 -10.49 -6.35
N LYS A 94 -14.22 -9.66 -6.82
CA LYS A 94 -14.59 -8.44 -6.10
C LYS A 94 -15.01 -8.75 -4.67
N GLY A 95 -14.38 -8.09 -3.71
CA GLY A 95 -14.61 -8.22 -2.28
C GLY A 95 -13.71 -9.26 -1.59
N ASP A 96 -12.95 -10.06 -2.34
CA ASP A 96 -12.03 -11.03 -1.75
C ASP A 96 -10.86 -10.31 -1.06
N PHE A 97 -10.46 -10.83 0.10
CA PHE A 97 -9.28 -10.37 0.83
C PHE A 97 -8.03 -11.12 0.37
N LEU A 98 -7.05 -10.40 -0.12
CA LEU A 98 -5.70 -10.93 -0.35
C LEU A 98 -4.89 -10.93 0.95
N LEU A 99 -5.16 -9.98 1.83
CA LEU A 99 -4.53 -9.84 3.14
C LEU A 99 -5.54 -9.32 4.15
N HIS A 100 -5.63 -9.96 5.31
CA HIS A 100 -6.48 -9.46 6.41
C HIS A 100 -5.69 -8.53 7.34
N GLN A 101 -6.37 -7.53 7.89
CA GLN A 101 -5.83 -6.70 8.97
C GLN A 101 -5.47 -7.56 10.19
N GLY A 102 -4.38 -7.25 10.87
CA GLY A 102 -3.96 -7.92 12.09
C GLY A 102 -3.09 -9.16 11.88
N VAL A 103 -2.86 -9.62 10.65
CA VAL A 103 -2.00 -10.79 10.40
C VAL A 103 -0.52 -10.41 10.43
N ARG A 104 0.34 -11.40 10.72
CA ARG A 104 1.81 -11.29 10.73
C ARG A 104 2.47 -11.91 9.51
N GLU A 105 1.79 -12.83 8.85
CA GLU A 105 2.23 -13.40 7.59
C GLU A 105 1.85 -12.44 6.46
N MET A 106 2.85 -11.87 5.83
CA MET A 106 2.70 -10.80 4.85
C MET A 106 3.31 -11.22 3.54
N GLU A 107 2.76 -10.70 2.47
CA GLU A 107 3.24 -10.93 1.11
C GLU A 107 3.56 -9.61 0.41
N GLN A 108 4.42 -9.72 -0.59
CA GLN A 108 4.59 -8.73 -1.63
C GLN A 108 3.62 -9.10 -2.76
N TYR A 109 2.87 -8.12 -3.25
CA TYR A 109 1.96 -8.28 -4.39
C TYR A 109 2.39 -7.38 -5.53
N PHE A 110 2.38 -7.92 -6.74
CA PHE A 110 2.51 -7.20 -8.01
C PHE A 110 1.17 -7.32 -8.73
N ILE A 111 0.54 -6.19 -9.04
CA ILE A 111 -0.80 -6.17 -9.62
C ILE A 111 -0.70 -6.37 -11.11
N LEU A 112 -1.32 -7.43 -11.62
CA LEU A 112 -1.32 -7.80 -13.03
C LEU A 112 -2.58 -7.31 -13.74
N ASP A 113 -3.73 -7.41 -13.07
CA ASP A 113 -5.03 -7.00 -13.60
C ASP A 113 -5.96 -6.62 -12.45
N GLY A 114 -6.82 -5.62 -12.65
CA GLY A 114 -7.82 -5.17 -11.70
C GLY A 114 -7.34 -4.12 -10.71
N ILE A 115 -8.21 -3.78 -9.76
CA ILE A 115 -8.01 -2.73 -8.76
C ILE A 115 -8.10 -3.33 -7.36
N LEU A 116 -7.13 -3.01 -6.53
CA LEU A 116 -7.10 -3.32 -5.11
C LEU A 116 -7.36 -2.07 -4.28
N LYS A 117 -7.84 -2.25 -3.05
CA LYS A 117 -7.89 -1.21 -2.02
C LYS A 117 -7.18 -1.66 -0.76
N ARG A 118 -6.52 -0.71 -0.11
CA ARG A 118 -6.03 -0.88 1.26
C ARG A 118 -7.09 -0.34 2.22
N VAL A 119 -7.56 -1.17 3.15
CA VAL A 119 -8.69 -0.84 4.04
C VAL A 119 -8.31 -1.07 5.50
N VAL A 120 -8.77 -0.16 6.37
CA VAL A 120 -8.72 -0.31 7.83
C VAL A 120 -10.15 -0.41 8.33
N SER A 121 -10.40 -1.40 9.18
CA SER A 121 -11.68 -1.59 9.84
C SER A 121 -11.53 -1.41 11.34
N ASN A 122 -12.51 -0.74 11.98
CA ASN A 122 -12.59 -0.71 13.42
C ASN A 122 -13.43 -1.91 13.95
N PRO A 123 -13.45 -2.16 15.28
CA PRO A 123 -14.21 -3.27 15.86
C PRO A 123 -15.72 -3.23 15.57
N GLU A 124 -16.29 -2.04 15.35
CA GLU A 124 -17.70 -1.84 14.98
C GLU A 124 -17.99 -2.10 13.49
N GLY A 125 -16.95 -2.51 12.74
CA GLY A 125 -17.09 -2.83 11.30
C GLY A 125 -17.12 -1.61 10.38
N LYS A 126 -16.81 -0.42 10.88
CA LYS A 126 -16.65 0.77 10.03
C LYS A 126 -15.32 0.70 9.28
N GLU A 127 -15.39 0.79 7.97
CA GLU A 127 -14.22 0.75 7.11
C GLU A 127 -13.79 2.14 6.63
N MET A 128 -12.47 2.31 6.47
CA MET A 128 -11.85 3.46 5.82
C MET A 128 -10.88 2.95 4.75
N ILE A 129 -11.03 3.44 3.53
CA ILE A 129 -10.10 3.13 2.44
C ILE A 129 -8.93 4.12 2.50
N LEU A 130 -7.70 3.58 2.52
CA LEU A 130 -6.47 4.38 2.60
C LEU A 130 -5.93 4.73 1.22
N ARG A 131 -5.99 3.80 0.26
CA ARG A 131 -5.57 3.99 -1.13
C ARG A 131 -6.22 2.94 -2.05
N PHE A 132 -6.21 3.24 -3.34
CA PHE A 132 -6.37 2.26 -4.41
C PHE A 132 -5.01 2.01 -5.05
N ALA A 133 -4.86 0.82 -5.60
CA ALA A 133 -3.73 0.41 -6.42
C ALA A 133 -4.26 -0.40 -7.61
N ASP A 134 -3.71 -0.20 -8.79
CA ASP A 134 -4.16 -0.82 -10.03
C ASP A 134 -3.01 -1.51 -10.77
N GLU A 135 -3.22 -1.88 -12.02
CA GLU A 135 -2.24 -2.61 -12.82
C GLU A 135 -0.89 -1.88 -12.83
N HIS A 136 0.18 -2.66 -12.85
CA HIS A 136 1.58 -2.22 -12.84
C HIS A 136 2.08 -1.62 -11.51
N ASP A 137 1.19 -1.44 -10.51
CA ASP A 137 1.56 -1.02 -9.15
C ASP A 137 1.88 -2.25 -8.27
N MET A 138 2.21 -1.99 -7.02
CA MET A 138 2.47 -3.00 -6.01
C MET A 138 1.71 -2.72 -4.72
N GLU A 139 1.44 -3.79 -3.95
CA GLU A 139 0.97 -3.70 -2.57
C GLU A 139 1.88 -4.47 -1.63
N THR A 140 2.13 -3.92 -0.45
CA THR A 140 3.07 -4.47 0.52
C THR A 140 2.74 -4.02 1.95
N SER A 141 3.10 -4.84 2.93
CA SER A 141 3.05 -4.49 4.35
C SER A 141 4.47 -4.28 4.94
N TYR A 142 5.42 -3.81 4.12
CA TYR A 142 6.83 -3.65 4.47
C TYR A 142 7.04 -2.87 5.76
N ALA A 143 6.32 -1.77 6.00
CA ALA A 143 6.45 -0.98 7.22
C ALA A 143 6.10 -1.80 8.47
N ALA A 144 5.02 -2.58 8.45
CA ALA A 144 4.63 -3.46 9.55
C ALA A 144 5.68 -4.55 9.80
N LEU A 145 6.22 -5.16 8.72
CA LEU A 145 7.30 -6.13 8.81
C LEU A 145 8.54 -5.52 9.48
N ARG A 146 8.95 -4.32 9.06
CA ARG A 146 10.13 -3.62 9.62
C ARG A 146 9.96 -3.22 11.08
N LEU A 147 8.73 -2.92 11.50
CA LEU A 147 8.37 -2.59 12.87
C LEU A 147 8.10 -3.83 13.73
N GLY A 148 8.06 -5.02 13.16
CA GLY A 148 7.73 -6.27 13.87
C GLY A 148 6.27 -6.33 14.37
N THR A 149 5.38 -5.54 13.77
CA THR A 149 3.96 -5.45 14.13
C THR A 149 3.08 -6.25 13.16
N PRO A 150 1.87 -6.65 13.59
CA PRO A 150 0.85 -7.11 12.65
C PRO A 150 0.52 -6.02 11.63
N THR A 151 0.03 -6.41 10.43
CA THR A 151 -0.40 -5.41 9.44
C THR A 151 -1.60 -4.61 9.95
N PRO A 152 -1.53 -3.26 9.90
CA PRO A 152 -2.62 -2.41 10.40
C PRO A 152 -3.81 -2.30 9.44
N TYR A 153 -3.76 -2.93 8.28
CA TYR A 153 -4.78 -2.85 7.24
C TYR A 153 -4.96 -4.18 6.51
N GLY A 154 -6.09 -4.32 5.82
CA GLY A 154 -6.34 -5.36 4.85
C GLY A 154 -6.11 -4.90 3.42
N ILE A 155 -5.93 -5.85 2.50
CA ILE A 155 -5.88 -5.64 1.04
C ILE A 155 -7.03 -6.41 0.42
N VAL A 156 -7.90 -5.69 -0.31
CA VAL A 156 -9.18 -6.22 -0.83
C VAL A 156 -9.31 -5.93 -2.32
N CYS A 157 -9.84 -6.88 -3.08
CA CYS A 157 -10.15 -6.71 -4.49
C CYS A 157 -11.38 -5.80 -4.68
N VAL A 158 -11.21 -4.68 -5.37
CA VAL A 158 -12.31 -3.74 -5.72
C VAL A 158 -13.06 -4.23 -6.96
N THR A 159 -12.32 -4.81 -7.90
CA THR A 159 -12.82 -5.49 -9.10
C THR A 159 -12.41 -6.97 -9.05
N LYS A 160 -12.70 -7.76 -10.08
CA LYS A 160 -11.93 -8.98 -10.32
C LYS A 160 -10.47 -8.56 -10.50
N ALA A 161 -9.55 -9.27 -9.87
CA ALA A 161 -8.15 -8.92 -9.90
C ALA A 161 -7.27 -10.15 -10.01
N ARG A 162 -6.08 -9.98 -10.60
CA ARG A 162 -5.01 -10.97 -10.63
C ARG A 162 -3.74 -10.34 -10.11
N VAL A 163 -3.06 -11.03 -9.23
CA VAL A 163 -1.78 -10.60 -8.67
C VAL A 163 -0.75 -11.71 -8.75
N ALA A 164 0.53 -11.33 -8.90
CA ALA A 164 1.63 -12.20 -8.58
C ALA A 164 2.10 -11.89 -7.16
N SER A 165 2.29 -12.91 -6.35
CA SER A 165 2.70 -12.76 -4.95
C SER A 165 3.83 -13.69 -4.57
N LEU A 166 4.59 -13.27 -3.55
CA LEU A 166 5.55 -14.11 -2.83
C LEU A 166 5.61 -13.66 -1.37
N PRO A 167 6.07 -14.54 -0.44
CA PRO A 167 6.26 -14.16 0.95
C PRO A 167 7.15 -12.94 1.08
N LEU A 168 6.73 -11.95 1.88
CA LEU A 168 7.46 -10.68 1.99
C LEU A 168 8.92 -10.89 2.49
N LYS A 169 9.17 -11.91 3.29
CA LYS A 169 10.53 -12.27 3.72
C LYS A 169 11.41 -12.72 2.56
N GLU A 170 10.87 -13.49 1.62
CA GLU A 170 11.58 -13.92 0.40
C GLU A 170 11.86 -12.72 -0.50
N TRP A 171 10.86 -11.83 -0.66
CA TRP A 171 11.06 -10.58 -1.37
C TRP A 171 12.21 -9.75 -0.79
N ILE A 172 12.29 -9.60 0.54
CA ILE A 172 13.40 -8.88 1.19
C ILE A 172 14.73 -9.58 0.97
N THR A 173 14.76 -10.92 0.97
CA THR A 173 15.98 -11.68 0.66
C THR A 173 16.44 -11.42 -0.78
N PHE A 174 15.52 -11.38 -1.74
CA PHE A 174 15.81 -10.99 -3.12
C PHE A 174 16.36 -9.55 -3.18
N LEU A 175 15.69 -8.58 -2.57
CA LEU A 175 16.11 -7.17 -2.56
C LEU A 175 17.51 -6.95 -1.96
N ASN A 176 17.91 -7.74 -0.95
CA ASN A 176 19.23 -7.61 -0.36
C ASN A 176 20.37 -8.01 -1.31
N ARG A 177 20.06 -8.75 -2.38
CA ARG A 177 21.00 -9.08 -3.47
C ARG A 177 20.92 -8.10 -4.66
N HIS A 178 19.89 -7.26 -4.70
CA HIS A 178 19.61 -6.31 -5.77
C HIS A 178 19.44 -4.88 -5.23
N PRO A 179 20.55 -4.18 -4.90
CA PRO A 179 20.54 -2.89 -4.19
C PRO A 179 19.74 -1.80 -4.91
N GLU A 180 19.84 -1.71 -6.23
CA GLU A 180 19.12 -0.70 -7.03
C GLU A 180 17.60 -0.92 -6.96
N THR A 181 17.14 -2.18 -7.10
CA THR A 181 15.74 -2.53 -6.96
C THR A 181 15.24 -2.27 -5.53
N LYS A 182 16.09 -2.51 -4.53
CA LYS A 182 15.78 -2.22 -3.12
C LYS A 182 15.56 -0.73 -2.89
N GLU A 183 16.44 0.12 -3.40
CA GLU A 183 16.32 1.57 -3.28
C GLU A 183 15.02 2.06 -3.92
N LEU A 184 14.71 1.61 -5.13
CA LEU A 184 13.45 1.91 -5.80
C LEU A 184 12.24 1.43 -5.00
N PHE A 185 12.29 0.21 -4.46
CA PHE A 185 11.22 -0.35 -3.62
C PHE A 185 10.98 0.51 -2.38
N GLU A 186 12.03 0.85 -1.63
CA GLU A 186 11.93 1.67 -0.42
C GLU A 186 11.41 3.07 -0.75
N TYR A 187 11.84 3.66 -1.87
CA TYR A 187 11.29 4.92 -2.37
C TYR A 187 9.78 4.82 -2.67
N LEU A 188 9.33 3.77 -3.36
CA LEU A 188 7.91 3.56 -3.68
C LEU A 188 7.06 3.33 -2.42
N VAL A 189 7.60 2.62 -1.41
CA VAL A 189 6.94 2.47 -0.11
C VAL A 189 6.75 3.83 0.57
N MET A 190 7.81 4.64 0.65
CA MET A 190 7.72 5.99 1.24
C MET A 190 6.79 6.91 0.47
N LYS A 191 6.82 6.85 -0.86
CA LYS A 191 5.89 7.59 -1.73
C LYS A 191 4.44 7.21 -1.42
N GLY A 192 4.12 5.91 -1.35
CA GLY A 192 2.78 5.43 -1.02
C GLY A 192 2.31 5.89 0.37
N MET A 193 3.19 5.88 1.38
CA MET A 193 2.87 6.40 2.71
C MET A 193 2.61 7.92 2.69
N SER A 194 3.42 8.68 1.95
CA SER A 194 3.22 10.13 1.76
C SER A 194 1.90 10.43 1.06
N GLU A 195 1.50 9.60 0.09
CA GLU A 195 0.22 9.74 -0.61
C GLU A 195 -0.98 9.49 0.30
N ILE A 196 -0.91 8.48 1.17
CA ILE A 196 -1.93 8.22 2.19
C ILE A 196 -2.03 9.42 3.15
N MET A 197 -0.91 9.97 3.59
CA MET A 197 -0.89 11.17 4.44
C MET A 197 -1.54 12.37 3.73
N ALA A 198 -1.16 12.63 2.47
CA ALA A 198 -1.73 13.71 1.66
C ALA A 198 -3.24 13.51 1.43
N HIS A 199 -3.70 12.27 1.29
CA HIS A 199 -5.12 11.95 1.20
C HIS A 199 -5.83 12.27 2.52
N THR A 200 -5.27 11.85 3.66
CA THR A 200 -5.82 12.15 4.99
C THR A 200 -5.96 13.67 5.20
N ILE A 201 -4.93 14.44 4.86
CA ILE A 201 -4.98 15.91 4.90
C ILE A 201 -6.12 16.45 4.00
N THR A 202 -6.28 15.88 2.81
CA THR A 202 -7.37 16.25 1.88
C THR A 202 -8.76 16.05 2.51
N LEU A 203 -8.96 14.94 3.21
CA LEU A 203 -10.23 14.65 3.88
C LEU A 203 -10.57 15.67 4.98
N HIS A 204 -9.56 16.26 5.61
CA HIS A 204 -9.75 17.27 6.66
C HIS A 204 -9.88 18.70 6.15
N LEU A 205 -9.18 19.05 5.07
CA LEU A 205 -9.09 20.44 4.62
C LEU A 205 -10.07 20.81 3.49
N LEU A 206 -10.49 19.84 2.66
CA LEU A 206 -11.34 20.14 1.51
C LEU A 206 -12.81 19.78 1.78
N ASP A 207 -13.70 20.56 1.20
CA ASP A 207 -15.13 20.26 1.11
C ASP A 207 -15.40 19.08 0.14
N ALA A 208 -16.63 18.62 0.08
CA ALA A 208 -17.02 17.47 -0.72
C ALA A 208 -16.70 17.61 -2.22
N PRO A 209 -17.04 18.73 -2.92
CA PRO A 209 -16.61 18.95 -4.30
C PRO A 209 -15.09 18.94 -4.47
N GLY A 210 -14.37 19.64 -3.60
CA GLY A 210 -12.90 19.73 -3.64
C GLY A 210 -12.21 18.39 -3.52
N ARG A 211 -12.73 17.46 -2.68
CA ARG A 211 -12.19 16.09 -2.57
C ARG A 211 -12.36 15.32 -3.87
N VAL A 212 -13.53 15.42 -4.51
CA VAL A 212 -13.82 14.74 -5.77
C VAL A 212 -12.93 15.30 -6.89
N HIS A 213 -12.86 16.62 -7.07
CA HIS A 213 -11.99 17.23 -8.08
C HIS A 213 -10.51 16.86 -7.90
N ARG A 214 -10.04 16.81 -6.65
CA ARG A 214 -8.66 16.38 -6.38
C ARG A 214 -8.43 14.93 -6.79
N PHE A 215 -9.38 14.03 -6.50
CA PHE A 215 -9.31 12.62 -6.91
C PHE A 215 -9.26 12.49 -8.43
N MET A 216 -10.23 13.07 -9.14
CA MET A 216 -10.33 13.04 -10.60
C MET A 216 -9.05 13.55 -11.29
N ARG A 217 -8.48 14.64 -10.76
CA ARG A 217 -7.23 15.19 -11.28
C ARG A 217 -6.02 14.30 -11.03
N LYS A 218 -6.00 13.60 -9.88
CA LYS A 218 -4.84 12.78 -9.47
C LYS A 218 -4.89 11.37 -10.07
N HIS A 219 -6.10 10.84 -10.28
CA HIS A 219 -6.35 9.48 -10.70
C HIS A 219 -7.40 9.41 -11.83
N PRO A 220 -7.14 10.07 -12.97
CA PRO A 220 -8.09 10.08 -14.09
C PRO A 220 -8.34 8.66 -14.63
N GLU A 221 -7.33 7.77 -14.53
CA GLU A 221 -7.38 6.37 -14.96
C GLU A 221 -8.32 5.50 -14.12
N LEU A 222 -8.64 5.92 -12.90
CA LEU A 222 -9.49 5.18 -11.96
C LEU A 222 -10.93 5.66 -11.91
N GLU A 223 -11.25 6.82 -12.49
CA GLU A 223 -12.54 7.51 -12.35
C GLU A 223 -13.72 6.62 -12.70
N ASP A 224 -13.69 5.99 -13.88
CA ASP A 224 -14.77 5.15 -14.39
C ASP A 224 -14.65 3.68 -13.97
N ARG A 225 -13.55 3.28 -13.36
CA ARG A 225 -13.26 1.89 -13.00
C ARG A 225 -13.62 1.57 -11.55
N ILE A 226 -13.58 2.57 -10.66
CA ILE A 226 -13.92 2.37 -9.26
C ILE A 226 -15.44 2.46 -9.08
N PRO A 227 -16.10 1.45 -8.46
CA PRO A 227 -17.51 1.52 -8.13
C PRO A 227 -17.82 2.77 -7.28
N SER A 228 -18.89 3.49 -7.61
CA SER A 228 -19.25 4.75 -6.94
C SER A 228 -19.37 4.63 -5.42
N LYS A 229 -19.74 3.45 -4.89
CA LYS A 229 -19.79 3.19 -3.44
C LYS A 229 -18.38 3.22 -2.82
N GLU A 230 -17.40 2.60 -3.49
CA GLU A 230 -16.00 2.57 -3.04
C GLU A 230 -15.38 3.98 -3.12
N LEU A 231 -15.62 4.70 -4.21
CA LEU A 231 -15.15 6.07 -4.37
C LEU A 231 -15.75 6.99 -3.30
N ALA A 232 -17.05 6.88 -3.03
CA ALA A 232 -17.70 7.66 -1.97
C ALA A 232 -17.06 7.37 -0.60
N SER A 233 -16.86 6.09 -0.27
CA SER A 233 -16.18 5.67 0.96
C SER A 233 -14.76 6.26 1.07
N TYR A 234 -13.96 6.17 0.00
CA TYR A 234 -12.60 6.73 -0.04
C TYR A 234 -12.59 8.25 0.19
N LEU A 235 -13.57 8.97 -0.37
CA LEU A 235 -13.69 10.42 -0.22
C LEU A 235 -14.39 10.86 1.09
N ASN A 236 -14.73 9.91 1.96
CA ASN A 236 -15.53 10.13 3.16
C ASN A 236 -16.84 10.88 2.85
N LEU A 237 -17.57 10.38 1.84
CA LEU A 237 -18.87 10.85 1.40
C LEU A 237 -19.88 9.71 1.43
N SER A 238 -21.18 10.05 1.51
CA SER A 238 -22.23 9.09 1.18
C SER A 238 -22.34 8.91 -0.34
N ALA A 239 -22.73 7.71 -0.79
CA ALA A 239 -22.98 7.44 -2.21
C ALA A 239 -24.02 8.41 -2.81
N GLU A 240 -25.01 8.81 -2.01
CA GLU A 240 -26.03 9.79 -2.37
C GLU A 240 -25.43 11.19 -2.58
N THR A 241 -24.53 11.62 -1.69
CA THR A 241 -23.83 12.92 -1.84
C THR A 241 -22.99 12.94 -3.12
N LEU A 242 -22.24 11.88 -3.40
CA LEU A 242 -21.46 11.77 -4.64
C LEU A 242 -22.35 11.82 -5.88
N SER A 243 -23.47 11.05 -5.90
CA SER A 243 -24.43 11.07 -6.99
C SER A 243 -25.06 12.46 -7.21
N ARG A 244 -25.39 13.16 -6.12
CA ARG A 244 -25.95 14.51 -6.19
C ARG A 244 -24.95 15.54 -6.73
N LEU A 245 -23.67 15.44 -6.39
CA LEU A 245 -22.62 16.30 -6.93
C LEU A 245 -22.47 16.11 -8.45
N ARG A 246 -22.46 14.84 -8.92
CA ARG A 246 -22.44 14.52 -10.36
C ARG A 246 -23.64 15.12 -11.10
N LYS A 247 -24.87 14.90 -10.60
CA LYS A 247 -26.09 15.41 -11.23
C LYS A 247 -26.18 16.94 -11.32
N ARG A 248 -25.52 17.65 -10.40
CA ARG A 248 -25.51 19.13 -10.37
C ARG A 248 -24.39 19.74 -11.19
N GLY A 249 -23.62 18.97 -11.92
CA GLY A 249 -22.47 19.43 -12.68
C GLY A 249 -21.41 20.12 -11.83
N LYS A 250 -21.30 19.76 -10.55
CA LYS A 250 -20.27 20.27 -9.63
C LYS A 250 -18.99 19.47 -9.67
N ILE A 251 -18.99 18.35 -10.39
CA ILE A 251 -17.86 17.46 -10.65
C ILE A 251 -18.09 16.76 -11.99
#